data_94d7309bf9b0810654bf71a503ca9290
#
_entry.id   94d7309bf9b0810654bf71a503ca9290
#
_cell.length_a   1.000
_cell.length_b   1.000
_cell.length_c   1.000
_cell.angle_alpha   90.00
_cell.angle_beta   90.00
_cell.angle_gamma   90.00
#
_symmetry.space_group_name_H-M   'P 1'
#
loop_
_entity.id
_entity.type
_entity.pdbx_description
1 polymer ?
#
loop_
_entity_poly.entity_id
_entity_poly.type
_entity_poly.pdbx_seq_one_letter_code
_entity_poly.pdbx_strand_id
1 'polypeptide(L)'
;MGKLDGKVAFITGAGRGQGRSHAIKLASEGADIIAVDICEDIPSVNYEMASADDLAQTVKEVEALGRGIVAVKADVRIKAELKAALDQGLARFGKVDIVLANAGILPMTDNTLIEGFIDGMDVDFVGAHNTVAVVAPHLQAGASXIITGSXAGLMKNTTEAMGKTGGVXYSFAKRXXFQXVETLALQLAPHNIRLNAVHPTNVNTRLLMNDDIYRSFRPDLVAEGKTPTREDAEAAFPFMQPMPIPYIEXGDVSALXTFLASEDSRYITGLNIRLDAGSMLKGERAI
;
A
#
# COMPACT_ATOMS: atom_id res chain seq x y z
N MET A 1 6.42 -26.01 8.12
CA MET A 1 7.13 -25.30 7.06
C MET A 1 6.24 -24.22 6.50
N GLY A 2 6.77 -22.99 6.37
CA GLY A 2 5.97 -21.86 5.90
C GLY A 2 5.88 -21.81 4.40
N LYS A 3 4.84 -21.12 3.89
CA LYS A 3 4.63 -20.98 2.44
C LYS A 3 5.74 -20.18 1.75
N LEU A 4 6.51 -19.40 2.52
CA LEU A 4 7.53 -18.50 1.97
C LEU A 4 8.93 -18.83 2.51
N ASP A 5 9.13 -20.04 2.99
CA ASP A 5 10.46 -20.46 3.49
C ASP A 5 11.53 -20.20 2.45
N GLY A 6 12.60 -19.55 2.85
CA GLY A 6 13.74 -19.26 1.98
C GLY A 6 13.55 -18.08 1.04
N LYS A 7 12.41 -17.41 1.10
CA LYS A 7 12.13 -16.22 0.26
C LYS A 7 12.59 -14.94 0.95
N VAL A 8 12.83 -13.90 0.16
CA VAL A 8 13.19 -12.57 0.67
C VAL A 8 12.21 -11.56 0.07
N ALA A 9 11.58 -10.74 0.93
CA ALA A 9 10.58 -9.77 0.52
C ALA A 9 11.06 -8.33 0.73
N PHE A 10 10.94 -7.52 -0.30
CA PHE A 10 11.23 -6.08 -0.28
C PHE A 10 9.90 -5.35 -0.10
N ILE A 11 9.74 -4.60 0.99
CA ILE A 11 8.46 -3.98 1.34
C ILE A 11 8.63 -2.48 1.59
N THR A 12 7.92 -1.64 0.84
CA THR A 12 7.91 -0.20 1.09
C THR A 12 6.75 0.18 2.00
N GLY A 13 6.92 1.27 2.76
CA GLY A 13 5.91 1.69 3.73
C GLY A 13 5.83 0.74 4.91
N ALA A 14 6.96 0.16 5.30
CA ALA A 14 7.00 -0.95 6.26
C ALA A 14 7.01 -0.53 7.72
N GLY A 15 7.01 0.77 8.01
CA GLY A 15 7.14 1.26 9.38
C GLY A 15 5.91 1.04 10.24
N ARG A 16 4.73 0.95 9.62
CA ARG A 16 3.48 0.78 10.36
C ARG A 16 2.37 0.30 9.42
N GLY A 17 1.17 0.15 9.95
CA GLY A 17 -0.03 -0.14 9.16
C GLY A 17 0.08 -1.39 8.34
N GLN A 18 -0.37 -1.31 7.08
CA GLN A 18 -0.35 -2.47 6.19
C GLN A 18 1.08 -2.99 6.00
N GLY A 19 2.05 -2.11 5.76
CA GLY A 19 3.43 -2.54 5.51
C GLY A 19 4.02 -3.34 6.66
N ARG A 20 3.80 -2.88 7.90
CA ARG A 20 4.24 -3.65 9.06
C ARG A 20 3.51 -4.99 9.14
N SER A 21 2.20 -4.98 8.94
CA SER A 21 1.42 -6.22 8.95
C SER A 21 1.94 -7.21 7.92
N HIS A 22 2.25 -6.72 6.71
CA HIS A 22 2.80 -7.59 5.66
C HIS A 22 4.15 -8.17 6.07
N ALA A 23 5.03 -7.32 6.63
CA ALA A 23 6.36 -7.80 7.07
C ALA A 23 6.23 -8.92 8.09
N ILE A 24 5.34 -8.74 9.07
CA ILE A 24 5.12 -9.74 10.11
C ILE A 24 4.52 -11.02 9.52
N LYS A 25 3.51 -10.87 8.68
CA LYS A 25 2.82 -12.04 8.10
C LYS A 25 3.76 -12.84 7.20
N LEU A 26 4.50 -12.17 6.30
CA LEU A 26 5.42 -12.87 5.41
C LEU A 26 6.55 -13.52 6.22
N ALA A 27 7.04 -12.84 7.25
CA ALA A 27 8.05 -13.44 8.14
C ALA A 27 7.50 -14.67 8.87
N SER A 28 6.24 -14.63 9.29
CA SER A 28 5.61 -15.77 9.95
C SER A 28 5.51 -16.98 9.02
N GLU A 29 5.56 -16.74 7.70
CA GLU A 29 5.54 -17.80 6.70
C GLU A 29 6.94 -18.17 6.21
N GLY A 30 7.99 -17.63 6.84
CA GLY A 30 9.37 -18.04 6.59
C GLY A 30 10.21 -17.07 5.77
N ALA A 31 9.69 -15.92 5.38
CA ALA A 31 10.44 -14.96 4.59
C ALA A 31 11.36 -14.09 5.44
N ASP A 32 12.49 -13.71 4.88
CA ASP A 32 13.31 -12.61 5.41
C ASP A 32 12.84 -11.31 4.75
N ILE A 33 13.08 -10.18 5.42
CA ILE A 33 12.45 -8.91 5.05
C ILE A 33 13.49 -7.82 4.78
N ILE A 34 13.31 -7.07 3.69
CA ILE A 34 14.00 -5.81 3.44
C ILE A 34 12.90 -4.74 3.57
N ALA A 35 12.95 -3.97 4.64
CA ALA A 35 11.88 -3.03 5.00
C ALA A 35 12.32 -1.60 4.74
N VAL A 36 11.50 -0.85 4.01
CA VAL A 36 11.80 0.52 3.63
C VAL A 36 10.66 1.43 4.09
N ASP A 37 11.02 2.57 4.67
CA ASP A 37 10.03 3.59 5.04
C ASP A 37 10.70 4.96 4.98
N ILE A 38 9.91 6.00 4.69
CA ILE A 38 10.45 7.35 4.63
C ILE A 38 10.83 7.86 6.02
N CYS A 39 10.14 7.41 7.07
CA CYS A 39 10.43 7.75 8.47
C CYS A 39 10.49 9.25 8.73
N GLU A 40 9.68 10.02 8.03
CA GLU A 40 9.54 11.46 8.28
C GLU A 40 8.23 11.96 7.70
N ASP A 41 7.78 13.10 8.20
CA ASP A 41 6.55 13.71 7.72
C ASP A 41 6.77 14.36 6.35
N ILE A 42 5.72 14.36 5.54
CA ILE A 42 5.67 15.11 4.28
C ILE A 42 4.76 16.31 4.57
N PRO A 43 5.21 17.55 4.32
CA PRO A 43 4.44 18.73 4.75
C PRO A 43 3.00 18.81 4.26
N SER A 44 2.71 18.24 3.08
CA SER A 44 1.34 18.25 2.55
C SER A 44 0.43 17.21 3.18
N VAL A 45 0.98 16.32 4.03
CA VAL A 45 0.20 15.27 4.69
C VAL A 45 -0.12 15.75 6.11
N ASN A 46 -1.40 15.76 6.45
CA ASN A 46 -1.86 16.35 7.69
C ASN A 46 -1.97 15.37 8.86
N TYR A 47 -1.62 14.12 8.65
CA TYR A 47 -1.57 13.14 9.74
C TYR A 47 -0.12 12.73 9.96
N GLU A 48 0.16 12.27 11.18
CA GLU A 48 1.51 11.84 11.55
C GLU A 48 1.93 10.61 10.75
N MET A 49 3.08 10.68 10.10
CA MET A 49 3.61 9.56 9.33
C MET A 49 4.48 8.68 10.23
N ALA A 50 4.91 7.53 9.71
CA ALA A 50 5.73 6.61 10.50
C ALA A 50 7.07 7.28 10.87
N SER A 51 7.57 6.95 12.05
CA SER A 51 8.85 7.43 12.56
C SER A 51 9.92 6.35 12.46
N ALA A 52 11.15 6.73 12.77
CA ALA A 52 12.24 5.76 12.90
C ALA A 52 11.92 4.72 13.98
N ASP A 53 11.29 5.15 15.08
CA ASP A 53 10.88 4.21 16.14
C ASP A 53 9.81 3.24 15.63
N ASP A 54 8.92 3.70 14.77
CA ASP A 54 7.93 2.80 14.18
C ASP A 54 8.61 1.72 13.34
N LEU A 55 9.58 2.10 12.51
CA LEU A 55 10.32 1.11 11.72
C LEU A 55 11.10 0.16 12.61
N ALA A 56 11.71 0.67 13.68
CA ALA A 56 12.40 -0.18 14.66
C ALA A 56 11.45 -1.19 15.31
N GLN A 57 10.20 -0.81 15.53
CA GLN A 57 9.20 -1.74 16.06
C GLN A 57 8.91 -2.87 15.07
N THR A 58 8.83 -2.55 13.78
CA THR A 58 8.68 -3.59 12.75
C THR A 58 9.86 -4.57 12.82
N VAL A 59 11.07 -4.05 12.97
CA VAL A 59 12.27 -4.90 13.10
C VAL A 59 12.12 -5.87 14.27
N LYS A 60 11.74 -5.34 15.44
CA LYS A 60 11.56 -6.19 16.63
C LYS A 60 10.57 -7.32 16.39
N GLU A 61 9.45 -7.00 15.76
CA GLU A 61 8.38 -7.99 15.58
C GLU A 61 8.77 -9.06 14.56
N VAL A 62 9.52 -8.71 13.52
CA VAL A 62 10.03 -9.70 12.56
C VAL A 62 11.09 -10.58 13.25
N GLU A 63 12.02 -9.97 13.98
CA GLU A 63 13.08 -10.72 14.65
C GLU A 63 12.51 -11.67 15.72
N ALA A 64 11.41 -11.27 16.36
CA ALA A 64 10.74 -12.14 17.35
C ALA A 64 10.22 -13.43 16.73
N LEU A 65 10.03 -13.44 15.40
CA LEU A 65 9.60 -14.63 14.67
C LEU A 65 10.80 -15.46 14.17
N GLY A 66 12.02 -15.06 14.52
CA GLY A 66 13.23 -15.76 14.10
C GLY A 66 13.63 -15.47 12.66
N ARG A 67 13.14 -14.39 12.07
CA ARG A 67 13.50 -14.06 10.68
C ARG A 67 14.43 -12.85 10.64
N GLY A 68 15.22 -12.77 9.58
CA GLY A 68 16.11 -11.63 9.35
C GLY A 68 15.38 -10.45 8.77
N ILE A 69 15.82 -9.25 9.12
CA ILE A 69 15.27 -8.03 8.54
C ILE A 69 16.36 -6.98 8.41
N VAL A 70 16.41 -6.32 7.25
CA VAL A 70 17.22 -5.13 7.01
C VAL A 70 16.21 -3.98 6.85
N ALA A 71 16.31 -2.96 7.69
CA ALA A 71 15.38 -1.83 7.68
C ALA A 71 16.14 -0.57 7.30
N VAL A 72 15.65 0.16 6.30
CA VAL A 72 16.35 1.31 5.75
C VAL A 72 15.39 2.48 5.56
N LYS A 73 15.82 3.67 5.99
CA LYS A 73 15.09 4.90 5.69
C LYS A 73 15.29 5.25 4.23
N ALA A 74 14.19 5.36 3.46
CA ALA A 74 14.27 5.73 2.05
C ALA A 74 12.92 6.27 1.59
N ASP A 75 12.99 7.24 0.68
CA ASP A 75 11.83 7.88 0.07
C ASP A 75 11.59 7.23 -1.30
N VAL A 76 10.40 6.65 -1.50
CA VAL A 76 10.10 5.97 -2.77
C VAL A 76 10.11 6.91 -3.97
N ARG A 77 10.02 8.22 -3.73
CA ARG A 77 10.12 9.21 -4.81
C ARG A 77 11.53 9.31 -5.38
N ILE A 78 12.53 8.76 -4.68
CA ILE A 78 13.95 8.92 -5.01
C ILE A 78 14.56 7.54 -5.29
N LYS A 79 14.73 7.23 -6.58
CA LYS A 79 15.24 5.91 -6.99
C LYS A 79 16.58 5.56 -6.35
N ALA A 80 17.46 6.55 -6.20
CA ALA A 80 18.78 6.29 -5.60
C ALA A 80 18.66 5.80 -4.16
N GLU A 81 17.67 6.31 -3.40
CA GLU A 81 17.45 5.85 -2.03
C GLU A 81 16.90 4.42 -2.01
N LEU A 82 15.96 4.11 -2.92
CA LEU A 82 15.46 2.75 -3.05
C LEU A 82 16.58 1.79 -3.42
N LYS A 83 17.45 2.19 -4.36
CA LYS A 83 18.57 1.34 -4.78
C LYS A 83 19.55 1.09 -3.63
N ALA A 84 19.84 2.13 -2.84
CA ALA A 84 20.72 1.96 -1.68
C ALA A 84 20.12 0.98 -0.67
N ALA A 85 18.81 1.06 -0.44
CA ALA A 85 18.12 0.13 0.46
C ALA A 85 18.17 -1.30 -0.08
N LEU A 86 17.91 -1.45 -1.38
CA LEU A 86 17.98 -2.76 -2.02
C LEU A 86 19.38 -3.35 -1.89
N ASP A 87 20.43 -2.53 -2.12
CA ASP A 87 21.81 -3.00 -2.04
C ASP A 87 22.15 -3.51 -0.64
N GLN A 88 21.65 -2.84 0.42
CA GLN A 88 21.85 -3.32 1.79
C GLN A 88 21.18 -4.68 1.99
N GLY A 89 19.97 -4.84 1.47
CA GLY A 89 19.26 -6.11 1.57
C GLY A 89 19.95 -7.22 0.79
N LEU A 90 20.41 -6.92 -0.43
CA LEU A 90 21.12 -7.90 -1.24
C LEU A 90 22.44 -8.31 -0.59
N ALA A 91 23.12 -7.38 0.07
CA ALA A 91 24.37 -7.69 0.77
C ALA A 91 24.13 -8.70 1.88
N ARG A 92 22.98 -8.62 2.54
CA ARG A 92 22.68 -9.55 3.65
C ARG A 92 22.05 -10.86 3.19
N PHE A 93 21.08 -10.79 2.27
CA PHE A 93 20.29 -11.98 1.92
C PHE A 93 20.62 -12.57 0.55
N GLY A 94 21.31 -11.84 -0.30
CA GLY A 94 21.77 -12.32 -1.60
C GLY A 94 20.73 -12.33 -2.72
N LYS A 95 19.47 -12.04 -2.43
CA LYS A 95 18.40 -12.09 -3.43
C LYS A 95 17.16 -11.35 -2.98
N VAL A 96 16.22 -11.16 -3.89
CA VAL A 96 14.86 -10.72 -3.59
C VAL A 96 13.90 -11.57 -4.41
N ASP A 97 12.84 -12.08 -3.79
CA ASP A 97 11.83 -12.92 -4.44
C ASP A 97 10.46 -12.26 -4.49
N ILE A 98 10.17 -11.38 -3.55
CA ILE A 98 8.85 -10.78 -3.38
C ILE A 98 9.02 -9.28 -3.25
N VAL A 99 8.19 -8.51 -3.95
CA VAL A 99 8.23 -7.04 -3.87
C VAL A 99 6.83 -6.53 -3.55
N LEU A 100 6.68 -5.84 -2.43
CA LEU A 100 5.42 -5.19 -2.07
C LEU A 100 5.59 -3.68 -2.19
N ALA A 101 5.09 -3.13 -3.29
CA ALA A 101 5.08 -1.68 -3.51
C ALA A 101 3.86 -1.13 -2.80
N ASN A 102 4.01 -0.89 -1.49
CA ASN A 102 2.91 -0.62 -0.58
C ASN A 102 2.86 0.83 -0.09
N ALA A 103 3.97 1.57 -0.10
CA ALA A 103 4.00 2.93 0.43
C ALA A 103 2.93 3.81 -0.24
N GLY A 104 2.24 4.61 0.56
CA GLY A 104 1.22 5.50 0.04
C GLY A 104 0.83 6.56 1.06
N ILE A 105 0.30 7.67 0.56
CA ILE A 105 -0.19 8.79 1.37
C ILE A 105 -1.54 9.25 0.84
N LEU A 106 -2.27 9.96 1.70
CA LEU A 106 -3.57 10.51 1.32
C LEU A 106 -3.64 11.95 1.88
N PRO A 107 -3.04 12.91 1.17
CA PRO A 107 -2.92 14.28 1.68
C PRO A 107 -4.21 15.08 1.44
N MET A 108 -5.13 15.06 2.39
CA MET A 108 -6.46 15.68 2.27
C MET A 108 -6.56 17.05 2.91
N THR A 109 -5.42 17.74 3.08
CA THR A 109 -5.43 19.07 3.67
C THR A 109 -5.84 20.14 2.65
N ASP A 110 -6.53 21.18 3.14
CA ASP A 110 -6.90 22.33 2.31
C ASP A 110 -5.75 23.32 2.14
N ASN A 111 -4.74 23.24 3.01
CA ASN A 111 -3.70 24.28 3.07
C ASN A 111 -2.62 24.13 1.99
N THR A 112 -2.48 22.95 1.40
CA THR A 112 -1.44 22.69 0.41
C THR A 112 -2.03 21.91 -0.77
N LEU A 113 -3.04 22.50 -1.40
CA LEU A 113 -3.83 21.79 -2.41
C LEU A 113 -3.00 21.24 -3.58
N ILE A 114 -2.16 22.10 -4.16
CA ILE A 114 -1.35 21.68 -5.33
C ILE A 114 -0.25 20.74 -4.88
N GLU A 115 0.42 21.06 -3.78
CA GLU A 115 1.49 20.21 -3.24
C GLU A 115 0.96 18.85 -2.84
N GLY A 116 -0.24 18.81 -2.27
CA GLY A 116 -0.87 17.54 -1.90
C GLY A 116 -1.13 16.64 -3.10
N PHE A 117 -1.58 17.24 -4.20
CA PHE A 117 -1.79 16.49 -5.43
C PHE A 117 -0.46 15.95 -5.96
N ILE A 118 0.57 16.80 -6.03
CA ILE A 118 1.88 16.41 -6.56
C ILE A 118 2.50 15.33 -5.69
N ASP A 119 2.53 15.55 -4.37
CA ASP A 119 3.11 14.57 -3.45
C ASP A 119 2.37 13.24 -3.52
N GLY A 120 1.03 13.27 -3.60
CA GLY A 120 0.25 12.05 -3.72
C GLY A 120 0.59 11.27 -4.98
N MET A 121 0.69 11.96 -6.12
CA MET A 121 1.07 11.30 -7.37
C MET A 121 2.51 10.76 -7.29
N ASP A 122 3.41 11.55 -6.73
CA ASP A 122 4.83 11.16 -6.65
C ASP A 122 5.04 9.96 -5.74
N VAL A 123 4.33 9.90 -4.61
CA VAL A 123 4.47 8.74 -3.71
C VAL A 123 3.67 7.55 -4.23
N ASP A 124 2.37 7.75 -4.46
CA ASP A 124 1.46 6.63 -4.67
C ASP A 124 1.59 6.00 -6.05
N PHE A 125 1.88 6.81 -7.08
CA PHE A 125 2.02 6.28 -8.43
C PHE A 125 3.48 6.17 -8.83
N VAL A 126 4.22 7.29 -8.85
CA VAL A 126 5.62 7.27 -9.27
C VAL A 126 6.46 6.40 -8.32
N GLY A 127 6.21 6.52 -7.01
CA GLY A 127 6.94 5.72 -6.03
C GLY A 127 6.75 4.23 -6.19
N ALA A 128 5.52 3.80 -6.51
CA ALA A 128 5.27 2.39 -6.78
C ALA A 128 6.02 1.92 -8.02
N HIS A 129 6.01 2.73 -9.07
CA HIS A 129 6.74 2.40 -10.30
C HIS A 129 8.25 2.46 -10.12
N ASN A 130 8.75 3.43 -9.32
CA ASN A 130 10.17 3.47 -8.95
C ASN A 130 10.59 2.18 -8.26
N THR A 131 9.73 1.69 -7.35
CA THR A 131 10.02 0.46 -6.62
C THR A 131 10.15 -0.72 -7.60
N VAL A 132 9.20 -0.85 -8.53
CA VAL A 132 9.27 -1.90 -9.55
C VAL A 132 10.52 -1.72 -10.42
N ALA A 133 10.79 -0.49 -10.88
CA ALA A 133 11.92 -0.22 -11.78
C ALA A 133 13.26 -0.53 -11.13
N VAL A 134 13.40 -0.21 -9.84
CA VAL A 134 14.66 -0.43 -9.13
C VAL A 134 14.87 -1.90 -8.82
N VAL A 135 13.82 -2.61 -8.41
CA VAL A 135 13.98 -3.99 -7.94
C VAL A 135 13.89 -5.03 -9.07
N ALA A 136 13.05 -4.79 -10.09
CA ALA A 136 12.82 -5.79 -11.16
C ALA A 136 14.10 -6.32 -11.81
N PRO A 137 15.12 -5.49 -12.11
CA PRO A 137 16.35 -6.03 -12.72
C PRO A 137 17.08 -7.06 -11.86
N HIS A 138 16.77 -7.12 -10.58
CA HIS A 138 17.42 -8.06 -9.64
C HIS A 138 16.56 -9.29 -9.35
N LEU A 139 15.38 -9.38 -9.96
CA LEU A 139 14.47 -10.51 -9.74
C LEU A 139 14.77 -11.64 -10.71
N GLN A 140 14.47 -12.85 -10.28
CA GLN A 140 14.64 -14.04 -11.09
C GLN A 140 13.30 -14.74 -11.28
N ALA A 141 13.28 -15.72 -12.16
CA ALA A 141 12.08 -16.49 -12.46
C ALA A 141 11.43 -16.99 -11.17
N GLY A 142 10.13 -16.81 -11.07
CA GLY A 142 9.36 -17.19 -9.90
C GLY A 142 9.04 -16.03 -8.95
N ALA A 143 9.63 -14.87 -9.18
CA ALA A 143 9.40 -13.69 -8.32
C ALA A 143 7.99 -13.13 -8.52
N SER A 144 7.53 -12.42 -7.48
CA SER A 144 6.18 -11.85 -7.44
C SER A 144 6.17 -10.39 -6.96
N UNK A 145 5.69 -9.22 -7.57
CA UNK A 145 5.62 -8.08 -7.32
C UNK A 145 4.38 -7.85 -7.01
N ILE A 146 3.83 -7.23 -6.07
CA ILE A 146 2.43 -6.87 -5.71
C ILE A 146 2.34 -5.38 -5.39
N ILE A 147 1.43 -4.68 -6.05
CA ILE A 147 1.22 -3.23 -5.86
C ILE A 147 -0.04 -3.03 -5.02
N THR A 148 0.02 -2.12 -4.04
CA THR A 148 -1.13 -1.76 -3.24
C THR A 148 -1.93 -0.66 -3.94
N GLY A 149 -3.08 -1.02 -4.47
CA GLY A 149 -4.03 -0.09 -5.06
C GLY A 149 -5.06 0.38 -4.03
N SER A 150 -6.27 0.63 -4.49
CA SER A 150 -7.38 1.07 -3.62
C SER A 150 -8.68 1.05 -4.42
N UNK A 151 -9.64 0.86 -3.83
CA UNK A 151 -10.73 0.97 -4.27
C UNK A 151 -11.02 2.16 -4.76
N ALA A 152 -10.61 3.25 -4.17
CA ALA A 152 -10.84 4.62 -4.61
C ALA A 152 -10.52 4.83 -6.09
N GLY A 153 -9.51 4.15 -6.59
CA GLY A 153 -9.13 4.28 -8.01
C GLY A 153 -10.13 3.65 -8.97
N LEU A 154 -11.00 2.78 -8.51
CA LEU A 154 -11.92 2.04 -9.36
C LEU A 154 -13.31 2.67 -9.45
N MET A 155 -13.65 3.55 -8.53
CA MET A 155 -14.99 4.12 -8.40
C MET A 155 -15.16 5.34 -9.31
N LYS A 156 -16.38 5.53 -9.81
CA LYS A 156 -16.72 6.73 -10.57
C LYS A 156 -16.68 7.97 -9.68
N ASN A 157 -16.41 9.09 -10.29
CA ASN A 157 -16.49 10.43 -9.69
C ASN A 157 -15.44 10.68 -8.61
N THR A 158 -14.51 9.77 -8.40
CA THR A 158 -13.45 10.00 -7.40
C THR A 158 -12.29 10.82 -7.95
N THR A 159 -12.20 10.93 -9.28
CA THR A 159 -11.18 11.75 -9.94
C THR A 159 -11.72 13.07 -10.45
N GLU A 160 -13.00 13.33 -10.26
CA GLU A 160 -13.62 14.62 -10.60
C GLU A 160 -13.48 15.58 -9.42
N ALA A 161 -13.75 16.84 -9.65
CA ALA A 161 -13.49 17.90 -8.68
C ALA A 161 -14.55 17.98 -7.57
N MET A 162 -14.94 16.84 -7.03
CA MET A 162 -15.97 16.78 -6.00
C MET A 162 -15.38 16.75 -4.58
N GLY A 163 -14.09 16.52 -4.47
CA GLY A 163 -13.47 16.38 -3.18
C GLY A 163 -12.25 17.26 -3.05
N LYS A 164 -11.53 17.09 -1.96
CA LYS A 164 -10.28 17.79 -1.76
C LYS A 164 -9.22 17.28 -2.73
N THR A 165 -8.33 18.19 -3.14
CA THR A 165 -7.33 17.92 -4.16
C THR A 165 -6.48 16.68 -3.84
N GLY A 166 -6.11 16.49 -2.58
CA GLY A 166 -5.34 15.31 -2.17
C GLY A 166 -6.12 14.01 -2.32
N GLY A 167 -7.41 14.04 -2.04
CA GLY A 167 -8.27 12.88 -2.26
C GLY A 167 -8.43 12.55 -3.73
N VAL A 168 -8.54 13.56 -4.55
CA VAL A 168 -8.54 13.39 -6.02
C VAL A 168 -7.20 12.79 -6.48
N UNK A 169 -6.06 13.10 -5.97
CA UNK A 169 -4.94 12.67 -6.27
C UNK A 169 -4.76 11.39 -6.03
N TYR A 170 -5.18 11.06 -4.88
CA TYR A 170 -5.13 9.67 -4.46
C TYR A 170 -5.86 8.76 -5.46
N SER A 171 -7.06 9.15 -5.80
CA SER A 171 -7.84 8.36 -6.75
C SER A 171 -7.19 8.27 -8.13
N PHE A 172 -6.63 9.40 -8.62
CA PHE A 172 -5.87 9.37 -9.86
C PHE A 172 -4.70 8.41 -9.78
N ALA A 173 -3.90 8.52 -8.70
CA ALA A 173 -2.72 7.66 -8.52
C ALA A 173 -3.12 6.17 -8.49
N LYS A 174 -4.16 5.87 -7.75
CA LYS A 174 -4.63 4.48 -7.61
C LYS A 174 -5.30 3.96 -8.91
N ARG A 175 -5.89 4.85 -9.68
CA ARG A 175 -6.37 4.49 -11.02
C ARG A 175 -5.22 4.17 -11.98
N UNK A 176 -4.15 4.81 -11.70
CA UNK A 176 -3.11 4.61 -12.43
C UNK A 176 -2.49 3.42 -12.14
N UNK A 177 -2.39 2.95 -11.02
CA UNK A 177 -1.93 1.86 -10.70
C UNK A 177 -2.59 0.84 -11.29
N PHE A 178 -3.99 0.78 -11.27
CA PHE A 178 -4.87 -0.18 -11.92
C PHE A 178 -4.49 -0.35 -13.39
N GLN A 179 -4.38 0.72 -14.11
CA GLN A 179 -4.12 0.66 -15.55
C GLN A 179 -2.72 0.14 -15.92
N UNK A 180 -1.72 0.22 -15.02
CA UNK A 180 -0.53 -0.13 -15.25
C UNK A 180 -0.21 -1.41 -15.06
N VAL A 181 -1.00 -2.08 -14.35
CA VAL A 181 -0.74 -3.45 -13.94
C VAL A 181 -0.58 -4.39 -15.12
N GLU A 182 -1.52 -4.32 -16.03
CA GLU A 182 -1.45 -5.24 -17.19
C GLU A 182 -0.21 -4.98 -18.05
N THR A 183 0.12 -3.71 -18.26
CA THR A 183 1.31 -3.36 -19.07
C THR A 183 2.59 -3.86 -18.41
N LEU A 184 2.73 -3.62 -17.10
CA LEU A 184 3.91 -4.07 -16.38
C LEU A 184 3.99 -5.59 -16.33
N ALA A 185 2.86 -6.24 -16.10
CA ALA A 185 2.82 -7.69 -16.04
C ALA A 185 3.21 -8.30 -17.39
N LEU A 186 2.74 -7.70 -18.48
CA LEU A 186 3.07 -8.19 -19.82
C LEU A 186 4.57 -8.10 -20.10
N GLN A 187 5.23 -7.05 -19.60
CA GLN A 187 6.68 -6.90 -19.76
C GLN A 187 7.46 -7.92 -18.93
N LEU A 188 6.94 -8.30 -17.77
CA LEU A 188 7.65 -9.16 -16.83
C LEU A 188 7.38 -10.66 -17.07
N ALA A 189 6.21 -10.98 -17.60
CA ALA A 189 5.77 -12.37 -17.77
C ALA A 189 6.75 -13.23 -18.57
N PRO A 190 7.38 -12.73 -19.68
CA PRO A 190 8.35 -13.56 -20.41
C PRO A 190 9.55 -14.02 -19.57
N HIS A 191 9.81 -13.32 -18.46
CA HIS A 191 10.89 -13.69 -17.54
C HIS A 191 10.38 -14.54 -16.37
N ASN A 192 9.12 -14.97 -16.44
CA ASN A 192 8.45 -15.72 -15.39
C ASN A 192 8.42 -14.94 -14.06
N ILE A 193 8.19 -13.65 -14.17
CA ILE A 193 8.02 -12.76 -13.02
C ILE A 193 6.58 -12.24 -13.05
N ARG A 194 5.86 -12.38 -11.94
CA ARG A 194 4.46 -12.00 -11.85
C ARG A 194 4.31 -10.60 -11.27
N LEU A 195 3.27 -9.90 -11.70
CA LEU A 195 2.92 -8.62 -11.12
C LEU A 195 1.41 -8.49 -11.06
N ASN A 196 0.89 -8.23 -9.87
CA ASN A 196 -0.54 -8.06 -9.63
C ASN A 196 -0.76 -6.85 -8.72
N ALA A 197 -1.98 -6.36 -8.66
CA ALA A 197 -2.35 -5.31 -7.71
C ALA A 197 -3.51 -5.79 -6.84
N VAL A 198 -3.51 -5.33 -5.60
CA VAL A 198 -4.61 -5.58 -4.65
C VAL A 198 -5.27 -4.24 -4.36
N HIS A 199 -6.59 -4.20 -4.43
CA HIS A 199 -7.37 -2.97 -4.24
C HIS A 199 -8.30 -3.12 -3.04
N PRO A 200 -7.82 -2.75 -1.83
CA PRO A 200 -8.65 -2.85 -0.64
C PRO A 200 -9.73 -1.76 -0.58
N THR A 201 -10.78 -2.04 0.16
CA THR A 201 -11.68 -1.01 0.66
C THR A 201 -11.02 -0.34 1.87
N ASN A 202 -11.79 0.33 2.71
CA ASN A 202 -11.28 0.95 3.93
C ASN A 202 -10.49 -0.07 4.76
N VAL A 203 -9.28 0.28 5.14
CA VAL A 203 -8.42 -0.56 5.98
C VAL A 203 -8.13 0.19 7.28
N ASN A 204 -8.24 -0.49 8.40
CA ASN A 204 -8.06 0.11 9.72
C ASN A 204 -6.58 0.52 9.94
N THR A 205 -6.22 1.72 9.50
CA THR A 205 -4.87 2.27 9.58
C THR A 205 -4.94 3.78 9.85
N ARG A 206 -3.79 4.39 10.17
CA ARG A 206 -3.74 5.85 10.36
C ARG A 206 -4.03 6.64 9.09
N LEU A 207 -3.77 6.06 7.93
CA LEU A 207 -4.12 6.70 6.67
C LEU A 207 -5.63 6.93 6.60
N LEU A 208 -6.42 5.99 7.12
CA LEU A 208 -7.87 6.11 7.18
C LEU A 208 -8.35 6.83 8.45
N MET A 209 -7.71 6.55 9.59
CA MET A 209 -8.20 7.03 10.89
C MET A 209 -7.57 8.37 11.25
N ASN A 210 -8.09 9.43 10.64
CA ASN A 210 -7.66 10.79 10.93
C ASN A 210 -8.81 11.77 10.68
N ASP A 211 -8.67 12.99 11.20
CA ASP A 211 -9.76 13.96 11.22
C ASP A 211 -10.27 14.35 9.83
N ASP A 212 -9.39 14.44 8.84
CA ASP A 212 -9.83 14.85 7.52
C ASP A 212 -10.71 13.77 6.87
N ILE A 213 -10.36 12.50 7.11
CA ILE A 213 -11.19 11.39 6.63
C ILE A 213 -12.54 11.42 7.35
N TYR A 214 -12.54 11.63 8.67
CA TYR A 214 -13.80 11.67 9.43
C TYR A 214 -14.73 12.77 8.87
N ARG A 215 -14.17 13.95 8.59
CA ARG A 215 -14.95 15.03 8.00
C ARG A 215 -15.49 14.66 6.62
N SER A 216 -14.71 13.96 5.83
CA SER A 216 -15.15 13.59 4.48
C SER A 216 -16.29 12.55 4.50
N PHE A 217 -16.34 11.70 5.52
CA PHE A 217 -17.40 10.71 5.66
C PHE A 217 -18.63 11.23 6.40
N ARG A 218 -18.50 12.36 7.10
CA ARG A 218 -19.61 12.96 7.85
C ARG A 218 -19.80 14.44 7.51
N PRO A 219 -20.02 14.74 6.22
CA PRO A 219 -20.26 16.14 5.85
C PRO A 219 -21.52 16.73 6.51
N ASP A 220 -22.45 15.88 6.91
CA ASP A 220 -23.63 16.29 7.65
C ASP A 220 -23.24 16.98 8.98
N LEU A 221 -22.34 16.34 9.74
CA LEU A 221 -21.90 16.91 11.02
C LEU A 221 -21.07 18.17 10.81
N VAL A 222 -20.24 18.20 9.77
CA VAL A 222 -19.45 19.39 9.45
C VAL A 222 -20.39 20.57 9.16
N ALA A 223 -21.46 20.32 8.39
CA ALA A 223 -22.44 21.37 8.08
C ALA A 223 -23.14 21.89 9.32
N GLU A 224 -23.26 21.08 10.38
CA GLU A 224 -23.83 21.47 11.65
C GLU A 224 -22.81 22.17 12.56
N GLY A 225 -21.58 22.38 12.09
CA GLY A 225 -20.53 23.00 12.88
C GLY A 225 -19.87 22.08 13.88
N LYS A 226 -20.07 20.77 13.74
CA LYS A 226 -19.51 19.77 14.64
C LYS A 226 -18.20 19.20 14.07
N THR A 227 -17.38 18.63 14.95
CA THR A 227 -16.15 17.93 14.55
C THR A 227 -16.42 16.43 14.64
N PRO A 228 -16.50 15.73 13.51
CA PRO A 228 -16.77 14.29 13.56
C PRO A 228 -15.67 13.53 14.28
N THR A 229 -16.07 12.50 15.05
CA THR A 229 -15.15 11.61 15.75
C THR A 229 -14.93 10.34 14.94
N ARG A 230 -14.00 9.51 15.43
CA ARG A 230 -13.79 8.19 14.84
C ARG A 230 -15.09 7.38 14.83
N GLU A 231 -15.82 7.40 15.95
CA GLU A 231 -17.07 6.66 16.05
C GLU A 231 -18.09 7.14 15.03
N ASP A 232 -18.16 8.44 14.80
CA ASP A 232 -19.06 9.01 13.79
C ASP A 232 -18.72 8.50 12.40
N ALA A 233 -17.43 8.45 12.06
CA ALA A 233 -16.98 7.95 10.76
C ALA A 233 -17.24 6.44 10.62
N GLU A 234 -16.94 5.69 11.67
CA GLU A 234 -17.15 4.24 11.66
C GLU A 234 -18.62 3.87 11.45
N ALA A 235 -19.53 4.72 11.93
CA ALA A 235 -20.96 4.50 11.68
C ALA A 235 -21.32 4.71 10.21
N ALA A 236 -20.54 5.52 9.48
CA ALA A 236 -20.80 5.79 8.07
C ALA A 236 -20.08 4.80 7.12
N PHE A 237 -18.95 4.25 7.53
CA PHE A 237 -18.15 3.39 6.65
C PHE A 237 -18.95 2.21 6.05
N PRO A 238 -19.85 1.54 6.79
CA PRO A 238 -20.59 0.41 6.21
C PRO A 238 -21.48 0.75 5.02
N PHE A 239 -21.78 2.05 4.81
CA PHE A 239 -22.54 2.43 3.63
C PHE A 239 -21.75 2.18 2.34
N MET A 240 -20.43 2.05 2.44
CA MET A 240 -19.58 1.85 1.27
C MET A 240 -19.62 0.42 0.74
N GLN A 241 -19.92 -0.57 1.57
CA GLN A 241 -19.88 -1.96 1.12
C GLN A 241 -21.12 -2.78 1.55
N PRO A 242 -21.48 -3.82 0.76
CA PRO A 242 -22.60 -4.70 1.11
C PRO A 242 -22.36 -5.56 2.35
N MET A 243 -21.11 -5.99 2.58
CA MET A 243 -20.81 -6.72 3.81
C MET A 243 -20.90 -5.76 4.99
N PRO A 244 -21.54 -6.15 6.10
CA PRO A 244 -21.84 -5.23 7.21
C PRO A 244 -20.64 -4.99 8.12
N ILE A 245 -19.58 -4.42 7.57
CA ILE A 245 -18.36 -4.11 8.30
C ILE A 245 -17.93 -2.68 7.98
N PRO A 246 -17.29 -1.96 8.92
CA PRO A 246 -16.84 -0.59 8.63
C PRO A 246 -15.55 -0.58 7.81
N TYR A 247 -14.69 -1.56 7.98
CA TYR A 247 -13.39 -1.65 7.34
C TYR A 247 -12.88 -3.08 7.45
N ILE A 248 -11.81 -3.38 6.70
CA ILE A 248 -11.07 -4.63 6.87
C ILE A 248 -9.79 -4.32 7.67
N GLU A 249 -9.13 -5.36 8.14
CA GLU A 249 -7.92 -5.22 8.93
C GLU A 249 -6.65 -5.46 8.10
N UNK A 250 -5.48 -5.04 8.54
CA UNK A 250 -4.41 -5.19 8.00
C UNK A 250 -4.11 -6.43 7.67
N GLY A 251 -4.48 -7.45 8.57
CA GLY A 251 -4.23 -8.86 8.34
C GLY A 251 -4.99 -9.48 7.18
N ASP A 252 -6.18 -8.95 6.89
CA ASP A 252 -6.94 -9.45 5.75
C ASP A 252 -6.18 -9.18 4.45
N VAL A 253 -5.57 -8.01 4.34
CA VAL A 253 -4.76 -7.68 3.16
C VAL A 253 -3.50 -8.53 3.14
N SER A 254 -2.84 -8.69 4.29
CA SER A 254 -1.61 -9.49 4.39
C SER A 254 -1.84 -10.96 4.00
N ALA A 255 -3.02 -11.51 4.31
CA ALA A 255 -3.36 -12.88 3.91
C ALA A 255 -3.39 -13.01 2.39
N LEU A 256 -3.95 -12.05 1.70
CA LEU A 256 -3.94 -12.06 0.23
C LEU A 256 -2.52 -11.85 -0.34
N UNK A 257 -1.65 -10.97 0.30
CA UNK A 257 -0.50 -10.79 -0.04
C UNK A 257 0.28 -11.86 -0.01
N THR A 258 0.10 -12.75 1.03
CA THR A 258 0.86 -13.99 1.21
C THR A 258 0.53 -15.02 0.11
N PHE A 259 -0.74 -15.16 -0.19
CA PHE A 259 -1.15 -16.04 -1.28
C PHE A 259 -0.49 -15.62 -2.60
N LEU A 260 -0.52 -14.33 -2.92
CA LEU A 260 0.05 -13.84 -4.19
C LEU A 260 1.57 -13.95 -4.23
N ALA A 261 2.23 -13.95 -3.07
CA ALA A 261 3.68 -14.11 -2.98
C ALA A 261 4.11 -15.58 -3.11
N SER A 262 3.19 -16.51 -2.90
CA SER A 262 3.51 -17.93 -2.79
C SER A 262 3.38 -18.67 -4.13
N GLU A 263 3.84 -19.91 -4.14
CA GLU A 263 3.69 -20.80 -5.29
C GLU A 263 2.22 -21.18 -5.55
N ASP A 264 1.36 -20.98 -4.59
CA ASP A 264 -0.07 -21.26 -4.75
C ASP A 264 -0.71 -20.40 -5.85
N SER A 265 -0.09 -19.25 -6.15
CA SER A 265 -0.58 -18.35 -7.20
C SER A 265 0.35 -18.26 -8.41
N ARG A 266 1.13 -19.31 -8.65
CA ARG A 266 2.25 -19.27 -9.63
C ARG A 266 1.86 -18.94 -11.07
N TYR A 267 0.59 -19.03 -11.40
CA TYR A 267 0.14 -18.68 -12.76
C TYR A 267 -0.82 -17.48 -12.77
N ILE A 268 -0.83 -16.71 -11.68
CA ILE A 268 -1.65 -15.49 -11.59
C ILE A 268 -0.74 -14.28 -11.82
N THR A 269 -0.98 -13.55 -12.92
CA THR A 269 -0.26 -12.31 -13.19
C THR A 269 -1.16 -11.36 -13.97
N GLY A 270 -0.94 -10.06 -13.81
CA GLY A 270 -1.69 -9.03 -14.52
C GLY A 270 -3.07 -8.75 -13.95
N LEU A 271 -3.36 -9.24 -12.74
CA LEU A 271 -4.68 -9.08 -12.17
C LEU A 271 -4.77 -7.86 -11.25
N ASN A 272 -5.93 -7.24 -11.29
CA ASN A 272 -6.37 -6.23 -10.36
C ASN A 272 -7.39 -6.87 -9.42
N ILE A 273 -6.95 -7.25 -8.23
CA ILE A 273 -7.76 -8.04 -7.32
C ILE A 273 -8.42 -7.13 -6.28
N ARG A 274 -9.74 -7.14 -6.26
CA ARG A 274 -10.49 -6.35 -5.28
C ARG A 274 -10.61 -7.12 -3.97
N LEU A 275 -10.23 -6.46 -2.88
CA LEU A 275 -10.43 -6.97 -1.53
C LEU A 275 -11.28 -5.93 -0.83
N ASP A 276 -12.56 -5.87 -1.21
CA ASP A 276 -13.36 -4.68 -0.99
C ASP A 276 -14.72 -4.93 -0.32
N ALA A 277 -14.92 -6.10 0.25
CA ALA A 277 -16.16 -6.44 0.92
C ALA A 277 -17.40 -6.15 0.04
N GLY A 278 -17.22 -6.22 -1.27
CA GLY A 278 -18.29 -5.99 -2.23
C GLY A 278 -18.55 -4.54 -2.59
N SER A 279 -17.70 -3.61 -2.15
CA SER A 279 -17.86 -2.17 -2.42
C SER A 279 -18.20 -1.87 -3.88
N MET A 280 -17.46 -2.47 -4.80
CA MET A 280 -17.65 -2.20 -6.22
C MET A 280 -18.94 -2.80 -6.81
N LEU A 281 -19.63 -3.64 -6.04
CA LEU A 281 -20.94 -4.13 -6.46
C LEU A 281 -22.04 -3.11 -6.14
N LYS A 282 -21.78 -2.27 -5.11
CA LYS A 282 -22.75 -1.30 -4.64
C LYS A 282 -22.59 0.05 -5.37
N GLY A 283 -21.35 0.41 -5.69
CA GLY A 283 -21.06 1.67 -6.38
C GLY A 283 -20.95 1.51 -7.88
N GLU A 284 -20.93 2.63 -8.59
CA GLU A 284 -20.69 2.62 -10.03
C GLU A 284 -19.19 2.53 -10.31
N ARG A 285 -18.84 1.69 -11.26
CA ARG A 285 -17.45 1.49 -11.66
C ARG A 285 -17.00 2.54 -12.65
N ALA A 286 -15.76 2.98 -12.50
CA ALA A 286 -15.13 3.86 -13.47
C ALA A 286 -14.45 3.05 -14.60
N ILE A 287 -14.04 1.82 -14.27
CA ILE A 287 -13.28 0.94 -15.15
C ILE A 287 -13.61 -0.51 -14.84
#